data_20e07c946599ee5b6e20316fa0ec8e7d
#
_entry.id   20e07c946599ee5b6e20316fa0ec8e7d
#
_cell.length_a   1.000
_cell.length_b   1.000
_cell.length_c   1.000
_cell.angle_alpha   90.00
_cell.angle_beta   90.00
_cell.angle_gamma   90.00
#
_symmetry.space_group_name_H-M   'P 1'
#
loop_
_entity.id
_entity.type
_entity.pdbx_description
1 polymer ?
#
loop_
_entity_poly.entity_id
_entity_poly.type
_entity_poly.pdbx_seq_one_letter_code
_entity_poly.pdbx_strand_id
1 'polypeptide(L)'
;MIIKRDFIYTPKGKNRPLHIYLPEDYETSEEQYPVMYFFDGHNLFSDEDATFGKCWGLKEFLDNWDQKIILVGIECGHEGNERLIEYLPAKSAMPPLLFRTPMGVQTMDWIVDEIKPMIDREYRTLSDRGNTAIGGSSMGGLMALLGIVKYNRWLS
;
A
#
# COMPACT_ATOMS: atom_id res chain seq x y z
N MET A 1 -16.18 3.70 3.31
CA MET A 1 -15.70 5.10 3.37
C MET A 1 -14.25 5.17 2.91
N ILE A 2 -13.80 6.27 2.24
CA ILE A 2 -12.39 6.47 1.86
C ILE A 2 -11.82 7.67 2.63
N ILE A 3 -10.66 7.48 3.24
CA ILE A 3 -9.90 8.54 3.93
C ILE A 3 -8.58 8.73 3.18
N LYS A 4 -8.28 9.96 2.76
CA LYS A 4 -6.95 10.34 2.28
C LYS A 4 -6.17 10.94 3.43
N ARG A 5 -4.95 10.48 3.63
CA ARG A 5 -4.09 10.92 4.72
C ARG A 5 -2.68 11.16 4.22
N ASP A 6 -2.15 12.33 4.48
CA ASP A 6 -0.75 12.62 4.26
C ASP A 6 0.13 11.81 5.21
N PHE A 7 1.19 11.22 4.66
CA PHE A 7 2.18 10.48 5.41
C PHE A 7 3.58 10.74 4.84
N ILE A 8 4.60 10.72 5.67
CA ILE A 8 5.96 11.00 5.22
C ILE A 8 6.68 9.70 4.84
N TYR A 9 7.12 9.62 3.60
CA TYR A 9 8.05 8.59 3.13
C TYR A 9 9.46 8.94 3.63
N THR A 10 9.79 8.45 4.81
CA THR A 10 11.00 8.83 5.55
C THR A 10 12.29 8.56 4.78
N PRO A 11 12.42 7.51 3.91
CA PRO A 11 13.63 7.31 3.11
C PRO A 11 14.02 8.50 2.21
N LYS A 12 13.05 9.37 1.87
CA LYS A 12 13.29 10.57 1.04
C LYS A 12 12.79 11.87 1.67
N GLY A 13 12.09 11.82 2.81
CA GLY A 13 11.46 12.99 3.41
C GLY A 13 10.35 13.62 2.56
N LYS A 14 9.71 12.84 1.67
CA LYS A 14 8.65 13.30 0.77
C LYS A 14 7.28 12.84 1.26
N ASN A 15 6.25 13.62 0.96
CA ASN A 15 4.87 13.19 1.21
C ASN A 15 4.49 11.99 0.31
N ARG A 16 3.82 11.00 0.90
CA ARG A 16 3.24 9.84 0.23
C ARG A 16 1.86 9.59 0.84
N PRO A 17 0.81 10.13 0.21
CA PRO A 17 -0.55 9.95 0.71
C PRO A 17 -0.94 8.47 0.84
N LEU A 18 -1.72 8.19 1.86
CA LEU A 18 -2.38 6.91 2.05
C LEU A 18 -3.86 7.07 1.71
N HIS A 19 -4.40 6.12 0.96
CA HIS A 19 -5.82 6.01 0.63
C HIS A 19 -6.41 4.85 1.42
N ILE A 20 -7.13 5.15 2.48
CA ILE A 20 -7.61 4.14 3.43
C ILE A 20 -9.09 3.90 3.21
N TYR A 21 -9.43 2.69 2.77
CA TYR A 21 -10.81 2.23 2.74
C TYR A 21 -11.19 1.62 4.08
N LEU A 22 -12.31 2.05 4.63
CA LEU A 22 -12.96 1.45 5.79
C LEU A 22 -14.32 0.88 5.37
N PRO A 23 -14.73 -0.29 5.92
CA PRO A 23 -16.07 -0.87 5.69
C PRO A 23 -17.18 0.13 6.01
N GLU A 24 -18.33 -0.03 5.37
CA GLU A 24 -19.46 0.90 5.50
C GLU A 24 -19.96 1.03 6.94
N ASP A 25 -19.95 -0.06 7.68
CA ASP A 25 -20.40 -0.12 9.08
C ASP A 25 -19.27 0.17 10.09
N TYR A 26 -18.10 0.60 9.64
CA TYR A 26 -16.95 0.83 10.53
C TYR A 26 -17.28 1.75 11.69
N GLU A 27 -18.02 2.85 11.48
CA GLU A 27 -18.35 3.81 12.53
C GLU A 27 -19.38 3.28 13.55
N THR A 28 -20.16 2.28 13.20
CA THR A 28 -21.22 1.72 14.03
C THR A 28 -20.89 0.34 14.62
N SER A 29 -19.81 -0.27 14.17
CA SER A 29 -19.31 -1.57 14.60
C SER A 29 -18.15 -1.43 15.57
N GLU A 30 -18.02 -2.38 16.50
CA GLU A 30 -16.84 -2.54 17.36
C GLU A 30 -15.90 -3.64 16.85
N GLU A 31 -16.17 -4.19 15.66
CA GLU A 31 -15.37 -5.27 15.08
C GLU A 31 -13.96 -4.82 14.74
N GLN A 32 -13.00 -5.76 14.79
CA GLN A 32 -11.66 -5.62 14.26
C GLN A 32 -11.59 -6.27 12.87
N TYR A 33 -10.80 -5.71 11.98
CA TYR A 33 -10.78 -6.06 10.57
C TYR A 33 -9.39 -6.52 10.12
N PRO A 34 -9.30 -7.54 9.23
CA PRO A 34 -8.08 -7.82 8.50
C PRO A 34 -7.64 -6.59 7.69
N VAL A 35 -6.36 -6.45 7.46
CA VAL A 35 -5.80 -5.31 6.71
C VAL A 35 -5.10 -5.78 5.46
N MET A 36 -5.36 -5.13 4.34
CA MET A 36 -4.60 -5.29 3.10
C MET A 36 -3.87 -4.00 2.75
N TYR A 37 -2.55 -4.06 2.67
CA TYR A 37 -1.72 -2.99 2.13
C TYR A 37 -1.59 -3.16 0.62
N PHE A 38 -1.79 -2.09 -0.15
CA PHE A 38 -1.79 -2.18 -1.59
C PHE A 38 -0.97 -1.04 -2.22
N PHE A 39 -0.03 -1.40 -3.09
CA PHE A 39 0.81 -0.44 -3.80
C PHE A 39 0.00 0.34 -4.85
N ASP A 40 0.49 1.54 -5.20
CA ASP A 40 -0.16 2.45 -6.15
C ASP A 40 -1.56 2.90 -5.71
N GLY A 41 -1.69 3.30 -4.44
CA GLY A 41 -2.93 3.65 -3.77
C GLY A 41 -3.84 4.63 -4.51
N HIS A 42 -3.24 5.58 -5.26
CA HIS A 42 -3.95 6.57 -6.08
C HIS A 42 -4.79 5.96 -7.21
N ASN A 43 -4.47 4.73 -7.65
CA ASN A 43 -5.22 4.06 -8.72
C ASN A 43 -6.44 3.26 -8.25
N LEU A 44 -6.68 3.14 -6.94
CA LEU A 44 -7.59 2.13 -6.43
C LEU A 44 -9.07 2.55 -6.42
N PHE A 45 -9.36 3.80 -6.04
CA PHE A 45 -10.71 4.16 -5.58
C PHE A 45 -11.40 5.27 -6.37
N SER A 46 -10.65 6.22 -6.96
CA SER A 46 -11.20 7.41 -7.64
C SER A 46 -10.54 7.62 -8.99
N ASP A 47 -11.36 7.93 -10.01
CA ASP A 47 -10.89 8.28 -11.35
C ASP A 47 -10.05 9.57 -11.34
N GLU A 48 -10.36 10.51 -10.43
CA GLU A 48 -9.64 11.78 -10.27
C GLU A 48 -8.19 11.59 -9.83
N ASP A 49 -7.92 10.56 -9.03
CA ASP A 49 -6.58 10.27 -8.50
C ASP A 49 -5.76 9.37 -9.44
N ALA A 50 -6.45 8.60 -10.27
CA ALA A 50 -5.85 7.55 -11.07
C ALA A 50 -4.94 8.11 -12.17
N THR A 51 -3.74 7.50 -12.33
CA THR A 51 -2.72 7.89 -13.32
C THR A 51 -3.29 8.07 -14.75
N PHE A 52 -4.24 7.22 -15.14
CA PHE A 52 -4.83 7.22 -16.49
C PHE A 52 -6.28 7.69 -16.49
N GLY A 53 -6.73 8.39 -15.46
CA GLY A 53 -8.10 8.89 -15.34
C GLY A 53 -9.16 7.78 -15.20
N LYS A 54 -8.73 6.57 -14.86
CA LYS A 54 -9.62 5.43 -14.57
C LYS A 54 -9.07 4.59 -13.43
N CYS A 55 -9.78 4.55 -12.32
CA CYS A 55 -9.42 3.74 -11.16
C CYS A 55 -9.84 2.27 -11.33
N TRP A 56 -9.38 1.44 -10.42
CA TRP A 56 -9.69 0.01 -10.42
C TRP A 56 -11.07 -0.33 -9.85
N GLY A 57 -11.81 0.66 -9.34
CA GLY A 57 -13.14 0.47 -8.80
C GLY A 57 -13.18 -0.35 -7.52
N LEU A 58 -12.08 -0.41 -6.76
CA LEU A 58 -12.03 -1.25 -5.56
C LEU A 58 -13.01 -0.81 -4.47
N LYS A 59 -13.38 0.47 -4.41
CA LYS A 59 -14.40 0.93 -3.47
C LYS A 59 -15.73 0.21 -3.70
N GLU A 60 -16.23 0.25 -4.95
CA GLU A 60 -17.48 -0.39 -5.33
C GLU A 60 -17.43 -1.92 -5.13
N PHE A 61 -16.31 -2.53 -5.48
CA PHE A 61 -16.09 -3.95 -5.25
C PHE A 61 -16.18 -4.30 -3.76
N LEU A 62 -15.45 -3.57 -2.90
CA LEU A 62 -15.40 -3.84 -1.46
C LEU A 62 -16.72 -3.55 -0.75
N ASP A 63 -17.46 -2.53 -1.20
CA ASP A 63 -18.79 -2.21 -0.66
C ASP A 63 -19.81 -3.33 -0.92
N ASN A 64 -19.61 -4.11 -1.99
CA ASN A 64 -20.49 -5.22 -2.38
C ASN A 64 -19.92 -6.60 -2.03
N TRP A 65 -18.72 -6.66 -1.46
CA TRP A 65 -18.09 -7.92 -1.05
C TRP A 65 -18.55 -8.31 0.36
N ASP A 66 -18.80 -9.60 0.58
CA ASP A 66 -19.27 -10.13 1.85
C ASP A 66 -18.16 -10.24 2.93
N GLN A 67 -16.90 -10.03 2.56
CA GLN A 67 -15.79 -9.98 3.50
C GLN A 67 -15.42 -8.52 3.81
N LYS A 68 -15.35 -8.18 5.09
CA LYS A 68 -14.99 -6.84 5.54
C LYS A 68 -13.49 -6.74 5.81
N ILE A 69 -12.82 -5.80 5.18
CA ILE A 69 -11.40 -5.54 5.38
C ILE A 69 -11.14 -4.02 5.46
N ILE A 70 -10.05 -3.63 6.09
CA ILE A 70 -9.43 -2.32 5.87
C ILE A 70 -8.45 -2.46 4.72
N LEU A 71 -8.53 -1.59 3.70
CA LEU A 71 -7.55 -1.55 2.62
C LEU A 71 -6.76 -0.25 2.68
N VAL A 72 -5.44 -0.36 2.78
CA VAL A 72 -4.50 0.78 2.85
C VAL A 72 -3.76 0.88 1.53
N GLY A 73 -4.21 1.76 0.66
CA GLY A 73 -3.53 2.10 -0.58
C GLY A 73 -2.37 3.06 -0.33
N ILE A 74 -1.17 2.68 -0.71
CA ILE A 74 0.06 3.43 -0.50
C ILE A 74 0.49 4.05 -1.82
N GLU A 75 0.61 5.38 -1.90
CA GLU A 75 1.10 6.04 -3.11
C GLU A 75 2.60 5.82 -3.33
N CYS A 76 3.01 5.89 -4.59
CA CYS A 76 4.41 5.93 -5.01
C CYS A 76 4.89 7.35 -5.26
N GLY A 77 6.17 7.53 -5.61
CA GLY A 77 6.68 8.76 -6.19
C GLY A 77 6.21 8.93 -7.63
N HIS A 78 5.79 10.15 -8.00
CA HIS A 78 5.24 10.45 -9.31
C HIS A 78 6.22 11.19 -10.24
N GLU A 79 7.40 11.59 -9.75
CA GLU A 79 8.37 12.34 -10.53
C GLU A 79 9.34 11.40 -11.26
N GLY A 80 9.38 11.48 -12.59
CA GLY A 80 10.32 10.72 -13.41
C GLY A 80 10.26 9.21 -13.16
N ASN A 81 11.37 8.62 -12.70
CA ASN A 81 11.47 7.18 -12.41
C ASN A 81 11.32 6.85 -10.92
N GLU A 82 10.81 7.76 -10.10
CA GLU A 82 10.70 7.54 -8.64
C GLU A 82 10.00 6.24 -8.29
N ARG A 83 8.83 5.99 -8.86
CA ARG A 83 8.09 4.75 -8.63
C ARG A 83 8.92 3.51 -8.94
N LEU A 84 9.60 3.48 -10.06
CA LEU A 84 10.43 2.34 -10.47
C LEU A 84 11.59 2.10 -9.50
N ILE A 85 12.19 3.15 -8.96
CA ILE A 85 13.30 3.08 -8.01
C ILE A 85 12.80 2.66 -6.62
N GLU A 86 11.70 3.26 -6.16
CA GLU A 86 11.07 2.94 -4.87
C GLU A 86 10.57 1.49 -4.81
N TYR A 87 10.16 0.93 -5.95
CA TYR A 87 9.65 -0.45 -6.07
C TYR A 87 10.68 -1.43 -6.65
N LEU A 88 11.96 -1.06 -6.69
CA LEU A 88 13.02 -1.93 -7.17
C LEU A 88 13.66 -2.69 -6.00
N PRO A 89 13.47 -4.01 -5.89
CA PRO A 89 14.00 -4.82 -4.77
C PRO A 89 15.51 -4.99 -4.81
N ALA A 90 16.10 -5.04 -6.03
CA ALA A 90 17.52 -5.30 -6.26
C ALA A 90 17.99 -4.56 -7.51
N LYS A 91 19.31 -4.47 -7.71
CA LYS A 91 19.91 -3.87 -8.91
C LYS A 91 19.37 -4.52 -10.18
N SER A 92 19.06 -3.70 -11.17
CA SER A 92 18.59 -4.13 -12.49
C SER A 92 19.59 -3.73 -13.57
N ALA A 93 19.80 -4.64 -14.52
CA ALA A 93 20.57 -4.35 -15.73
C ALA A 93 19.73 -3.73 -16.86
N MET A 94 18.41 -3.59 -16.64
CA MET A 94 17.49 -3.07 -17.65
C MET A 94 17.44 -1.54 -17.62
N PRO A 95 17.54 -0.83 -18.75
CA PRO A 95 17.18 0.59 -18.82
C PRO A 95 15.69 0.78 -18.50
N PRO A 96 15.27 1.88 -17.83
CA PRO A 96 16.09 3.00 -17.34
C PRO A 96 16.68 2.79 -15.92
N LEU A 97 16.62 1.57 -15.39
CA LEU A 97 17.01 1.24 -14.01
C LEU A 97 18.51 0.92 -13.87
N LEU A 98 19.21 0.76 -15.00
CA LEU A 98 20.65 0.57 -15.03
C LEU A 98 21.35 1.72 -14.28
N PHE A 99 22.25 1.38 -13.36
CA PHE A 99 22.96 2.33 -12.48
C PHE A 99 22.09 3.03 -11.42
N ARG A 100 20.81 2.68 -11.27
CA ARG A 100 19.98 3.21 -10.18
C ARG A 100 20.18 2.41 -8.89
N THR A 101 20.14 3.11 -7.76
CA THR A 101 20.16 2.45 -6.44
C THR A 101 18.75 1.98 -6.10
N PRO A 102 18.52 0.66 -5.94
CA PRO A 102 17.21 0.15 -5.59
C PRO A 102 16.80 0.58 -4.17
N MET A 103 15.53 0.95 -4.01
CA MET A 103 14.96 1.38 -2.73
C MET A 103 13.83 0.47 -2.24
N GLY A 104 13.57 -0.64 -2.90
CA GLY A 104 12.44 -1.51 -2.55
C GLY A 104 12.51 -2.05 -1.12
N VAL A 105 13.71 -2.36 -0.62
CA VAL A 105 13.89 -2.81 0.77
C VAL A 105 13.57 -1.67 1.75
N GLN A 106 14.11 -0.46 1.53
CA GLN A 106 13.79 0.70 2.38
C GLN A 106 12.30 1.06 2.34
N THR A 107 11.65 0.91 1.18
CA THR A 107 10.20 1.11 1.06
C THR A 107 9.44 0.08 1.88
N MET A 108 9.85 -1.19 1.86
CA MET A 108 9.22 -2.22 2.69
C MET A 108 9.49 -2.01 4.18
N ASP A 109 10.72 -1.64 4.56
CA ASP A 109 11.04 -1.30 5.95
C ASP A 109 10.12 -0.17 6.46
N TRP A 110 9.96 0.90 5.67
CA TRP A 110 9.04 1.99 5.98
C TRP A 110 7.58 1.54 6.15
N ILE A 111 7.09 0.63 5.28
CA ILE A 111 5.72 0.10 5.42
C ILE A 111 5.56 -0.68 6.72
N VAL A 112 6.51 -1.56 7.03
CA VAL A 112 6.42 -2.46 8.19
C VAL A 112 6.72 -1.75 9.51
N ASP A 113 7.66 -0.80 9.52
CA ASP A 113 8.13 -0.15 10.74
C ASP A 113 7.39 1.16 11.07
N GLU A 114 6.75 1.80 10.07
CA GLU A 114 6.09 3.08 10.27
C GLU A 114 4.59 3.05 9.91
N ILE A 115 4.21 2.61 8.69
CA ILE A 115 2.80 2.61 8.27
C ILE A 115 2.00 1.59 9.08
N LYS A 116 2.43 0.33 9.08
CA LYS A 116 1.68 -0.74 9.77
C LYS A 116 1.45 -0.44 11.25
N PRO A 117 2.45 -0.03 12.06
CA PRO A 117 2.22 0.31 13.45
C PRO A 117 1.29 1.51 13.65
N MET A 118 1.31 2.48 12.73
CA MET A 118 0.39 3.61 12.77
C MET A 118 -1.05 3.16 12.47
N ILE A 119 -1.25 2.34 11.45
CA ILE A 119 -2.56 1.79 11.10
C ILE A 119 -3.12 0.94 12.25
N ASP A 120 -2.30 0.05 12.83
CA ASP A 120 -2.72 -0.81 13.94
C ASP A 120 -3.05 -0.03 15.22
N ARG A 121 -2.44 1.13 15.43
CA ARG A 121 -2.73 2.02 16.58
C ARG A 121 -4.01 2.84 16.37
N GLU A 122 -4.29 3.27 15.15
CA GLU A 122 -5.33 4.26 14.88
C GLU A 122 -6.64 3.66 14.36
N TYR A 123 -6.59 2.42 13.89
CA TYR A 123 -7.75 1.70 13.35
C TYR A 123 -7.94 0.37 14.06
N ARG A 124 -9.18 -0.13 14.04
CA ARG A 124 -9.53 -1.44 14.62
C ARG A 124 -9.07 -2.58 13.72
N THR A 125 -7.82 -2.94 13.82
CA THR A 125 -7.17 -3.97 13.01
C THR A 125 -7.00 -5.29 13.75
N LEU A 126 -7.05 -6.39 13.01
CA LEU A 126 -6.46 -7.68 13.40
C LEU A 126 -5.00 -7.64 12.96
N SER A 127 -4.09 -7.28 13.89
CA SER A 127 -2.71 -6.89 13.57
C SER A 127 -1.75 -8.06 13.33
N ASP A 128 -2.21 -9.29 13.54
CA ASP A 128 -1.38 -10.48 13.36
C ASP A 128 -1.13 -10.79 11.88
N ARG A 129 -0.09 -11.58 11.62
CA ARG A 129 0.33 -11.97 10.26
C ARG A 129 -0.80 -12.60 9.44
N GLY A 130 -1.61 -13.48 10.05
CA GLY A 130 -2.67 -14.19 9.36
C GLY A 130 -3.79 -13.28 8.83
N ASN A 131 -3.89 -12.07 9.39
CA ASN A 131 -4.86 -11.04 9.05
C ASN A 131 -4.25 -9.82 8.36
N THR A 132 -2.98 -9.90 7.93
CA THR A 132 -2.28 -8.81 7.27
C THR A 132 -1.80 -9.24 5.89
N ALA A 133 -2.42 -8.72 4.83
CA ALA A 133 -2.08 -9.02 3.44
C ALA A 133 -1.35 -7.85 2.76
N ILE A 134 -0.60 -8.16 1.70
CA ILE A 134 0.03 -7.16 0.83
C ILE A 134 -0.23 -7.50 -0.63
N GLY A 135 -0.50 -6.50 -1.45
CA GLY A 135 -0.80 -6.66 -2.86
C GLY A 135 -0.31 -5.50 -3.73
N GLY A 136 -0.33 -5.72 -5.03
CA GLY A 136 0.06 -4.71 -6.01
C GLY A 136 0.09 -5.26 -7.42
N SER A 137 0.24 -4.37 -8.39
CA SER A 137 0.33 -4.71 -9.81
C SER A 137 1.70 -4.34 -10.38
N SER A 138 2.19 -5.07 -11.37
CA SER A 138 3.46 -4.79 -12.05
C SER A 138 4.62 -4.69 -11.03
N MET A 139 5.32 -3.56 -10.95
CA MET A 139 6.35 -3.30 -9.93
C MET A 139 5.79 -3.40 -8.50
N GLY A 140 4.53 -2.99 -8.28
CA GLY A 140 3.84 -3.19 -6.99
C GLY A 140 3.64 -4.67 -6.65
N GLY A 141 3.36 -5.52 -7.64
CA GLY A 141 3.31 -6.98 -7.47
C GLY A 141 4.67 -7.58 -7.13
N LEU A 142 5.76 -7.05 -7.71
CA LEU A 142 7.13 -7.44 -7.35
C LEU A 142 7.45 -7.06 -5.90
N MET A 143 6.99 -5.89 -5.45
CA MET A 143 7.12 -5.47 -4.05
C MET A 143 6.29 -6.33 -3.10
N ALA A 144 5.08 -6.73 -3.50
CA ALA A 144 4.26 -7.66 -2.72
C ALA A 144 4.99 -9.01 -2.54
N LEU A 145 5.59 -9.53 -3.60
CA LEU A 145 6.42 -10.74 -3.53
C LEU A 145 7.63 -10.55 -2.58
N LEU A 146 8.32 -9.42 -2.66
CA LEU A 146 9.41 -9.08 -1.71
C LEU A 146 8.87 -9.08 -0.27
N GLY A 147 7.69 -8.50 -0.04
CA GLY A 147 7.01 -8.48 1.25
C GLY A 147 6.80 -9.89 1.81
N ILE A 148 6.21 -10.77 1.02
CA ILE A 148 5.94 -12.16 1.43
C ILE A 148 7.23 -12.93 1.71
N VAL A 149 8.27 -12.77 0.89
CA VAL A 149 9.52 -13.54 1.04
C VAL A 149 10.37 -13.03 2.19
N LYS A 150 10.52 -11.71 2.32
CA LYS A 150 11.48 -11.11 3.29
C LYS A 150 10.82 -10.65 4.58
N TYR A 151 9.55 -10.28 4.54
CA TYR A 151 8.80 -9.72 5.67
C TYR A 151 7.66 -10.64 6.14
N ASN A 152 7.77 -11.94 5.87
CA ASN A 152 6.79 -12.97 6.21
C ASN A 152 6.45 -13.10 7.71
N ARG A 153 7.18 -12.41 8.56
CA ARG A 153 6.86 -12.30 9.99
C ARG A 153 5.65 -11.41 10.23
N TRP A 154 5.40 -10.44 9.34
CA TRP A 154 4.37 -9.41 9.46
C TRP A 154 3.24 -9.57 8.43
N LEU A 155 3.53 -10.17 7.29
CA LEU A 155 2.69 -10.19 6.09
C LEU A 155 2.43 -11.63 5.61
N SER A 156 1.26 -11.82 5.02
CA SER A 156 0.86 -13.07 4.36
C SER A 156 0.27 -12.83 2.96
#